data_df0c313c69d30ee15d848c908642d5fe
#
_entry.id   df0c313c69d30ee15d848c908642d5fe
#
_cell.length_a   1.000
_cell.length_b   1.000
_cell.length_c   1.000
_cell.angle_alpha   90.00
_cell.angle_beta   90.00
_cell.angle_gamma   90.00
#
_symmetry.space_group_name_H-M   'P 1'
#
loop_
_entity.id
_entity.type
_entity.pdbx_description
1 polymer ?
#
loop_
_entity_poly.entity_id
_entity_poly.type
_entity_poly.pdbx_seq_one_letter_code
_entity_poly.pdbx_strand_id
1 'polypeptide(L)'
;MLNKINKIYKQGGLIFVFKKFLSIAFRESKNNLRAAYFKLSTSENFNFNGRKLNYFRHNFNLAYANERTIEVAIVEDFLKQLPKDARILELGNVLSHYGFNNIKRDVLDKYDPAPHVINEDVVSFNPQLKYDAIFSISTLEHVGWDEDVRDPEKIVVAVTNLTSNCLAPHGVMLVTVPLGYNTYFDEQLSKGSSYFLEKYFFKRISSKNQWKQVDYVDVAGAKFDQPYNNANAMCIGIVHA
;
A
#
# COMPACT_ATOMS: atom_id res chain seq x y z
N MET A 1 -6.50 -11.38 -24.14
CA MET A 1 -5.85 -10.41 -25.04
C MET A 1 -6.68 -10.13 -26.30
N LEU A 2 -7.06 -11.14 -27.08
CA LEU A 2 -7.87 -11.02 -28.30
C LEU A 2 -9.21 -10.27 -28.12
N ASN A 3 -9.94 -10.52 -27.02
CA ASN A 3 -11.21 -9.83 -26.73
C ASN A 3 -11.05 -8.32 -26.49
N LYS A 4 -9.94 -7.88 -25.89
CA LYS A 4 -9.65 -6.45 -25.73
C LYS A 4 -9.30 -5.78 -27.05
N ILE A 5 -8.54 -6.47 -27.92
CA ILE A 5 -8.19 -5.97 -29.26
C ILE A 5 -9.44 -5.84 -30.13
N ASN A 6 -10.33 -6.85 -30.11
CA ASN A 6 -11.59 -6.80 -30.85
C ASN A 6 -12.52 -5.67 -30.37
N LYS A 7 -12.56 -5.37 -29.06
CA LYS A 7 -13.34 -4.26 -28.52
C LYS A 7 -12.79 -2.91 -29.00
N ILE A 8 -11.47 -2.77 -29.05
CA ILE A 8 -10.79 -1.55 -29.52
C ILE A 8 -10.98 -1.38 -31.05
N TYR A 9 -10.89 -2.47 -31.81
CA TYR A 9 -11.12 -2.47 -33.26
C TYR A 9 -12.54 -2.03 -33.62
N LYS A 10 -13.56 -2.50 -32.89
CA LYS A 10 -14.95 -2.09 -33.05
C LYS A 10 -15.19 -0.60 -32.76
N GLN A 11 -14.34 0.04 -32.00
CA GLN A 11 -14.46 1.47 -31.66
C GLN A 11 -13.86 2.44 -32.68
N GLY A 12 -12.91 2.00 -33.51
CA GLY A 12 -12.24 2.94 -34.42
C GLY A 12 -11.37 2.33 -35.50
N GLY A 13 -11.54 1.02 -35.77
CA GLY A 13 -10.83 0.32 -36.84
C GLY A 13 -9.32 0.13 -36.58
N LEU A 14 -8.62 -0.32 -37.61
CA LEU A 14 -7.17 -0.64 -37.55
C LEU A 14 -6.28 0.56 -37.14
N ILE A 15 -6.60 1.76 -37.64
CA ILE A 15 -5.84 2.98 -37.32
C ILE A 15 -5.95 3.32 -35.83
N PHE A 16 -7.11 3.13 -35.24
CA PHE A 16 -7.33 3.38 -33.82
C PHE A 16 -6.59 2.36 -32.94
N VAL A 17 -6.60 1.08 -33.33
CA VAL A 17 -5.82 0.02 -32.66
C VAL A 17 -4.32 0.37 -32.71
N PHE A 18 -3.81 0.78 -33.88
CA PHE A 18 -2.40 1.14 -34.07
C PHE A 18 -2.00 2.36 -33.23
N LYS A 19 -2.82 3.42 -33.25
CA LYS A 19 -2.59 4.61 -32.41
C LYS A 19 -2.56 4.27 -30.91
N LYS A 20 -3.47 3.39 -30.47
CA LYS A 20 -3.52 2.96 -29.07
C LYS A 20 -2.33 2.09 -28.72
N PHE A 21 -1.87 1.22 -29.63
CA PHE A 21 -0.66 0.43 -29.45
C PHE A 21 0.58 1.33 -29.34
N LEU A 22 0.74 2.30 -30.25
CA LEU A 22 1.84 3.27 -30.19
C LEU A 22 1.80 4.09 -28.89
N SER A 23 0.63 4.50 -28.44
CA SER A 23 0.49 5.25 -27.20
C SER A 23 0.90 4.43 -25.97
N ILE A 24 0.58 3.14 -25.95
CA ILE A 24 1.00 2.20 -24.90
C ILE A 24 2.52 2.00 -24.95
N ALA A 25 3.08 1.71 -26.12
CA ALA A 25 4.53 1.53 -26.28
C ALA A 25 5.32 2.77 -25.89
N PHE A 26 4.84 3.96 -26.26
CA PHE A 26 5.44 5.24 -25.88
C PHE A 26 5.37 5.45 -24.36
N ARG A 27 4.23 5.16 -23.75
CA ARG A 27 4.04 5.26 -22.29
C ARG A 27 4.98 4.31 -21.56
N GLU A 28 5.09 3.05 -22.01
CA GLU A 28 5.99 2.05 -21.42
C GLU A 28 7.46 2.47 -21.57
N SER A 29 7.85 2.95 -22.75
CA SER A 29 9.21 3.46 -22.97
C SER A 29 9.53 4.64 -22.06
N LYS A 30 8.60 5.60 -21.92
CA LYS A 30 8.74 6.72 -21.00
C LYS A 30 8.85 6.26 -19.55
N ASN A 31 8.06 5.28 -19.13
CA ASN A 31 8.11 4.74 -17.78
C ASN A 31 9.43 4.00 -17.52
N ASN A 32 9.93 3.24 -18.49
CA ASN A 32 11.22 2.55 -18.38
C ASN A 32 12.40 3.55 -18.28
N LEU A 33 12.37 4.64 -19.06
CA LEU A 33 13.37 5.71 -18.95
C LEU A 33 13.30 6.40 -17.59
N ARG A 34 12.10 6.68 -17.08
CA ARG A 34 11.92 7.22 -15.72
C ARG A 34 12.43 6.26 -14.66
N ALA A 35 12.09 4.96 -14.76
CA ALA A 35 12.59 3.95 -13.83
C ALA A 35 14.12 3.89 -13.83
N ALA A 36 14.75 3.91 -15.00
CA ALA A 36 16.21 3.96 -15.13
C ALA A 36 16.78 5.24 -14.50
N TYR A 37 16.17 6.39 -14.75
CA TYR A 37 16.55 7.67 -14.13
C TYR A 37 16.48 7.61 -12.60
N PHE A 38 15.37 7.10 -12.05
CA PHE A 38 15.23 6.94 -10.59
C PHE A 38 16.27 5.97 -10.04
N LYS A 39 16.54 4.85 -10.72
CA LYS A 39 17.55 3.86 -10.32
C LYS A 39 18.95 4.47 -10.25
N LEU A 40 19.30 5.35 -11.20
CA LEU A 40 20.63 5.96 -11.28
C LEU A 40 20.78 7.21 -10.41
N SER A 41 19.70 7.88 -10.10
CA SER A 41 19.73 9.23 -9.49
C SER A 41 19.31 9.26 -8.01
N THR A 42 18.88 8.14 -7.44
CA THR A 42 18.44 8.06 -6.03
C THR A 42 19.36 7.15 -5.23
N SER A 43 19.43 7.37 -3.90
CA SER A 43 20.03 6.40 -2.98
C SER A 43 19.39 5.03 -3.17
N GLU A 44 20.17 3.97 -2.96
CA GLU A 44 19.65 2.60 -3.06
C GLU A 44 18.82 2.18 -1.85
N ASN A 45 18.91 2.93 -0.74
CA ASN A 45 18.37 2.53 0.56
C ASN A 45 17.87 3.71 1.38
N PHE A 46 17.08 3.37 2.41
CA PHE A 46 16.59 4.25 3.45
C PHE A 46 16.71 3.55 4.83
N ASN A 47 16.58 4.29 5.91
CA ASN A 47 16.58 3.74 7.26
C ASN A 47 15.16 3.56 7.75
N PHE A 48 14.85 2.41 8.33
CA PHE A 48 13.62 2.10 9.06
C PHE A 48 13.95 1.51 10.42
N ASN A 49 13.63 2.23 11.47
CA ASN A 49 13.88 1.81 12.87
C ASN A 49 15.30 1.26 13.10
N GLY A 50 16.31 2.04 12.67
CA GLY A 50 17.72 1.68 12.79
C GLY A 50 18.24 0.66 11.77
N ARG A 51 17.37 0.06 10.96
CA ARG A 51 17.75 -0.90 9.92
C ARG A 51 17.80 -0.23 8.55
N LYS A 52 18.78 -0.63 7.75
CA LYS A 52 18.97 -0.13 6.39
C LYS A 52 18.26 -1.05 5.41
N LEU A 53 17.19 -0.55 4.78
CA LEU A 53 16.40 -1.26 3.78
C LEU A 53 16.64 -0.69 2.39
N ASN A 54 16.64 -1.57 1.38
CA ASN A 54 16.68 -1.13 -0.02
C ASN A 54 15.31 -0.65 -0.46
N TYR A 55 15.26 0.41 -1.27
CA TYR A 55 14.03 0.85 -1.91
C TYR A 55 13.48 -0.25 -2.83
N PHE A 56 12.21 -0.60 -2.65
CA PHE A 56 11.51 -1.47 -3.59
C PHE A 56 11.24 -0.71 -4.89
N ARG A 57 11.52 -1.34 -6.04
CA ARG A 57 11.34 -0.70 -7.35
C ARG A 57 10.63 -1.65 -8.30
N HIS A 58 9.47 -1.23 -8.76
CA HIS A 58 8.66 -2.00 -9.69
C HIS A 58 7.93 -1.06 -10.66
N ASN A 59 7.71 -1.52 -11.91
CA ASN A 59 7.03 -0.71 -12.92
C ASN A 59 5.52 -0.61 -12.72
N PHE A 60 4.92 -1.63 -12.08
CA PHE A 60 3.50 -1.59 -11.76
C PHE A 60 3.21 -0.39 -10.84
N ASN A 61 2.19 0.37 -11.19
CA ASN A 61 1.79 1.60 -10.48
C ASN A 61 2.95 2.57 -10.18
N LEU A 62 4.01 2.55 -10.98
CA LEU A 62 5.20 3.39 -10.80
C LEU A 62 5.79 3.34 -9.37
N ALA A 63 5.83 2.15 -8.76
CA ALA A 63 6.26 1.97 -7.38
C ALA A 63 7.64 2.59 -7.06
N TYR A 64 8.50 2.77 -8.06
CA TYR A 64 9.77 3.49 -7.89
C TYR A 64 9.60 5.02 -7.71
N ALA A 65 8.42 5.59 -7.95
CA ALA A 65 8.17 7.03 -7.95
C ALA A 65 7.12 7.48 -6.92
N ASN A 66 6.59 6.57 -6.10
CA ASN A 66 5.60 6.84 -5.07
C ASN A 66 5.94 6.12 -3.75
N GLU A 67 5.05 6.16 -2.78
CA GLU A 67 5.18 5.56 -1.44
C GLU A 67 5.39 4.05 -1.46
N ARG A 68 4.90 3.33 -2.47
CA ARG A 68 5.10 1.88 -2.62
C ARG A 68 6.57 1.47 -2.52
N THR A 69 7.50 2.38 -2.85
CA THR A 69 8.94 2.14 -2.77
C THR A 69 9.44 1.84 -1.35
N ILE A 70 8.80 2.41 -0.33
CA ILE A 70 9.14 2.15 1.09
C ILE A 70 8.17 1.14 1.72
N GLU A 71 6.89 1.21 1.41
CA GLU A 71 5.87 0.34 1.99
C GLU A 71 6.15 -1.12 1.71
N VAL A 72 6.32 -1.47 0.42
CA VAL A 72 6.59 -2.85 0.01
C VAL A 72 7.94 -3.33 0.54
N ALA A 73 8.96 -2.46 0.60
CA ALA A 73 10.25 -2.79 1.18
C ALA A 73 10.16 -3.13 2.68
N ILE A 74 9.36 -2.36 3.44
CA ILE A 74 9.14 -2.61 4.87
C ILE A 74 8.38 -3.93 5.06
N VAL A 75 7.29 -4.14 4.31
CA VAL A 75 6.52 -5.39 4.39
C VAL A 75 7.39 -6.60 3.99
N GLU A 76 8.21 -6.50 2.95
CA GLU A 76 9.14 -7.56 2.55
C GLU A 76 10.13 -7.91 3.67
N ASP A 77 10.61 -6.91 4.41
CA ASP A 77 11.50 -7.11 5.55
C ASP A 77 10.80 -7.84 6.70
N PHE A 78 9.54 -7.52 6.99
CA PHE A 78 8.72 -8.25 7.97
C PHE A 78 8.42 -9.68 7.51
N LEU A 79 8.05 -9.89 6.26
CA LEU A 79 7.80 -11.21 5.70
C LEU A 79 8.99 -12.16 5.82
N LYS A 80 10.22 -11.66 5.68
CA LYS A 80 11.46 -12.43 5.83
C LYS A 80 11.71 -12.90 7.26
N GLN A 81 11.09 -12.25 8.25
CA GLN A 81 11.25 -12.56 9.68
C GLN A 81 10.17 -13.51 10.20
N LEU A 82 9.09 -13.72 9.45
CA LEU A 82 8.01 -14.61 9.85
C LEU A 82 8.42 -16.08 9.74
N PRO A 83 7.86 -16.95 10.60
CA PRO A 83 7.94 -18.40 10.43
C PRO A 83 7.39 -18.81 9.05
N LYS A 84 7.93 -19.89 8.48
CA LYS A 84 7.52 -20.37 7.14
C LYS A 84 6.08 -20.84 7.06
N ASP A 85 5.53 -21.26 8.18
CA ASP A 85 4.15 -21.75 8.36
C ASP A 85 3.20 -20.69 8.93
N ALA A 86 3.67 -19.45 9.10
CA ALA A 86 2.86 -18.35 9.57
C ALA A 86 1.61 -18.17 8.71
N ARG A 87 0.46 -18.02 9.36
CA ARG A 87 -0.79 -17.62 8.69
C ARG A 87 -0.79 -16.11 8.50
N ILE A 88 -0.90 -15.70 7.26
CA ILE A 88 -0.80 -14.30 6.87
C ILE A 88 -2.12 -13.83 6.27
N LEU A 89 -2.61 -12.67 6.71
CA LEU A 89 -3.68 -11.93 6.07
C LEU A 89 -3.11 -10.66 5.42
N GLU A 90 -3.46 -10.43 4.18
CA GLU A 90 -3.28 -9.14 3.51
C GLU A 90 -4.63 -8.46 3.39
N LEU A 91 -4.76 -7.24 3.92
CA LEU A 91 -5.89 -6.35 3.67
C LEU A 91 -5.60 -5.49 2.45
N GLY A 92 -6.43 -5.64 1.41
CA GLY A 92 -6.17 -5.11 0.07
C GLY A 92 -5.27 -6.04 -0.75
N ASN A 93 -5.53 -6.19 -2.04
CA ASN A 93 -4.76 -7.08 -2.91
C ASN A 93 -3.55 -6.35 -3.54
N VAL A 94 -2.59 -5.92 -2.73
CA VAL A 94 -1.44 -5.11 -3.17
C VAL A 94 -0.25 -5.97 -3.59
N LEU A 95 0.16 -6.91 -2.73
CA LEU A 95 1.38 -7.71 -2.94
C LEU A 95 1.32 -8.61 -4.17
N SER A 96 0.12 -9.03 -4.59
CA SER A 96 -0.06 -9.84 -5.81
C SER A 96 0.45 -9.13 -7.07
N HIS A 97 0.43 -7.80 -7.09
CA HIS A 97 0.90 -6.99 -8.21
C HIS A 97 2.42 -6.77 -8.23
N TYR A 98 3.11 -7.13 -7.15
CA TYR A 98 4.54 -6.87 -6.96
C TYR A 98 5.41 -8.11 -6.90
N GLY A 99 4.88 -9.26 -7.35
CA GLY A 99 5.65 -10.49 -7.49
C GLY A 99 5.68 -11.38 -6.23
N PHE A 100 4.86 -11.10 -5.21
CA PHE A 100 4.76 -11.89 -3.98
C PHE A 100 3.72 -13.03 -4.07
N ASN A 101 3.45 -13.56 -5.26
CA ASN A 101 2.48 -14.64 -5.46
C ASN A 101 2.91 -15.99 -4.86
N ASN A 102 4.20 -16.16 -4.59
CA ASN A 102 4.76 -17.33 -3.92
C ASN A 102 4.58 -17.30 -2.39
N ILE A 103 4.16 -16.19 -1.81
CA ILE A 103 3.85 -16.07 -0.39
C ILE A 103 2.42 -16.57 -0.17
N LYS A 104 2.27 -17.67 0.57
CA LYS A 104 0.96 -18.18 0.98
C LYS A 104 0.32 -17.21 1.95
N ARG A 105 -0.82 -16.63 1.58
CA ARG A 105 -1.60 -15.71 2.40
C ARG A 105 -3.05 -15.70 1.97
N ASP A 106 -3.92 -15.36 2.89
CA ASP A 106 -5.29 -14.97 2.58
C ASP A 106 -5.30 -13.47 2.22
N VAL A 107 -6.13 -13.09 1.25
CA VAL A 107 -6.29 -11.70 0.82
C VAL A 107 -7.74 -11.30 1.06
N LEU A 108 -7.94 -10.27 1.87
CA LEU A 108 -9.25 -9.70 2.18
C LEU A 108 -9.39 -8.36 1.45
N ASP A 109 -10.32 -8.29 0.51
CA ASP A 109 -10.64 -7.05 -0.19
C ASP A 109 -12.11 -7.06 -0.61
N LYS A 110 -12.86 -6.06 -0.17
CA LYS A 110 -14.30 -5.96 -0.40
C LYS A 110 -14.68 -5.87 -1.89
N TYR A 111 -13.81 -5.30 -2.70
CA TYR A 111 -14.12 -4.88 -4.07
C TYR A 111 -13.30 -5.57 -5.16
N ASP A 112 -12.18 -6.20 -4.85
CA ASP A 112 -11.33 -6.87 -5.84
C ASP A 112 -11.98 -8.19 -6.29
N PRO A 113 -12.34 -8.35 -7.57
CA PRO A 113 -13.03 -9.55 -8.07
C PRO A 113 -12.09 -10.73 -8.35
N ALA A 114 -10.81 -10.68 -7.96
CA ALA A 114 -9.87 -11.77 -8.22
C ALA A 114 -10.28 -13.06 -7.48
N PRO A 115 -10.18 -14.24 -8.12
CA PRO A 115 -10.73 -15.49 -7.57
C PRO A 115 -10.12 -15.94 -6.23
N HIS A 116 -8.93 -15.45 -5.89
CA HIS A 116 -8.22 -15.79 -4.65
C HIS A 116 -8.49 -14.80 -3.52
N VAL A 117 -9.36 -13.81 -3.75
CA VAL A 117 -9.67 -12.74 -2.79
C VAL A 117 -10.95 -13.08 -2.03
N ILE A 118 -10.91 -12.88 -0.72
CA ILE A 118 -12.08 -12.97 0.16
C ILE A 118 -12.81 -11.62 0.06
N ASN A 119 -14.00 -11.63 -0.56
CA ASN A 119 -14.79 -10.41 -0.75
C ASN A 119 -15.72 -10.18 0.46
N GLU A 120 -15.14 -9.75 1.58
CA GLU A 120 -15.87 -9.39 2.78
C GLU A 120 -15.45 -8.01 3.28
N ASP A 121 -16.32 -7.38 4.07
CA ASP A 121 -16.01 -6.09 4.70
C ASP A 121 -15.12 -6.32 5.93
N VAL A 122 -13.99 -5.64 5.99
CA VAL A 122 -13.02 -5.76 7.07
C VAL A 122 -13.61 -5.49 8.46
N VAL A 123 -14.64 -4.66 8.56
CA VAL A 123 -15.27 -4.32 9.86
C VAL A 123 -16.06 -5.48 10.47
N SER A 124 -16.49 -6.44 9.65
CA SER A 124 -17.26 -7.61 10.06
C SER A 124 -16.56 -8.95 9.79
N PHE A 125 -15.40 -8.91 9.16
CA PHE A 125 -14.64 -10.13 8.86
C PHE A 125 -14.27 -10.88 10.13
N ASN A 126 -14.62 -12.18 10.18
CA ASN A 126 -14.40 -13.03 11.34
C ASN A 126 -13.83 -14.39 10.91
N PRO A 127 -12.51 -14.55 10.85
CA PRO A 127 -11.88 -15.78 10.40
C PRO A 127 -12.04 -16.90 11.42
N GLN A 128 -12.16 -18.16 10.95
CA GLN A 128 -12.20 -19.34 11.84
C GLN A 128 -10.92 -19.51 12.65
N LEU A 129 -9.78 -19.17 12.08
CA LEU A 129 -8.47 -19.19 12.72
C LEU A 129 -7.79 -17.84 12.54
N LYS A 130 -7.27 -17.30 13.63
CA LYS A 130 -6.56 -16.03 13.65
C LYS A 130 -5.23 -16.09 12.87
N TYR A 131 -4.69 -14.94 12.52
CA TYR A 131 -3.48 -14.77 11.72
C TYR A 131 -2.28 -14.40 12.58
N ASP A 132 -1.12 -14.96 12.29
CA ASP A 132 0.15 -14.63 12.93
C ASP A 132 0.69 -13.29 12.45
N ALA A 133 0.34 -12.91 11.22
CA ALA A 133 0.67 -11.61 10.67
C ALA A 133 -0.48 -11.03 9.83
N ILE A 134 -0.70 -9.72 9.96
CA ILE A 134 -1.65 -8.95 9.14
C ILE A 134 -0.91 -7.79 8.51
N PHE A 135 -1.04 -7.64 7.19
CA PHE A 135 -0.48 -6.52 6.44
C PHE A 135 -1.58 -5.70 5.78
N SER A 136 -1.52 -4.38 5.94
CA SER A 136 -2.37 -3.42 5.22
C SER A 136 -1.48 -2.36 4.58
N ILE A 137 -1.44 -2.34 3.25
CA ILE A 137 -0.54 -1.46 2.50
C ILE A 137 -1.36 -0.40 1.79
N SER A 138 -1.43 0.81 2.36
CA SER A 138 -2.29 1.90 1.88
C SER A 138 -3.66 1.37 1.43
N THR A 139 -4.39 0.83 2.38
CA THR A 139 -5.73 0.26 2.17
C THR A 139 -6.70 0.71 3.27
N LEU A 140 -6.25 0.73 4.54
CA LEU A 140 -7.12 1.11 5.66
C LEU A 140 -7.65 2.54 5.56
N GLU A 141 -6.92 3.45 4.96
CA GLU A 141 -7.34 4.84 4.76
C GLU A 141 -8.58 5.00 3.88
N HIS A 142 -8.86 3.98 3.06
CA HIS A 142 -10.04 3.96 2.18
C HIS A 142 -11.31 3.47 2.89
N VAL A 143 -11.16 2.73 4.00
CA VAL A 143 -12.30 2.13 4.73
C VAL A 143 -13.19 3.23 5.31
N GLY A 144 -14.46 3.26 4.87
CA GLY A 144 -15.42 4.28 5.23
C GLY A 144 -15.15 5.66 4.62
N TRP A 145 -13.98 5.88 3.99
CA TRP A 145 -13.62 7.16 3.40
C TRP A 145 -14.03 7.29 1.93
N ASP A 146 -13.80 6.25 1.13
CA ASP A 146 -14.07 6.19 -0.30
C ASP A 146 -15.32 5.36 -0.64
N GLU A 147 -16.14 5.03 0.35
CA GLU A 147 -17.39 4.32 0.15
C GLU A 147 -18.53 5.27 -0.28
N ASP A 148 -19.57 4.73 -0.93
CA ASP A 148 -20.74 5.51 -1.38
C ASP A 148 -21.39 6.30 -0.25
N VAL A 149 -21.44 5.71 0.94
CA VAL A 149 -21.85 6.38 2.19
C VAL A 149 -20.58 6.57 3.02
N ARG A 150 -20.13 7.81 3.10
CA ARG A 150 -18.92 8.16 3.83
C ARG A 150 -19.13 8.03 5.34
N ASP A 151 -18.37 7.15 5.95
CA ASP A 151 -18.30 6.92 7.39
C ASP A 151 -16.84 6.87 7.86
N PRO A 152 -16.20 8.01 8.16
CA PRO A 152 -14.79 8.05 8.52
C PRO A 152 -14.43 7.25 9.78
N GLU A 153 -15.38 6.99 10.67
CA GLU A 153 -15.16 6.23 11.90
C GLU A 153 -14.97 4.74 11.64
N LYS A 154 -15.39 4.25 10.49
CA LYS A 154 -15.22 2.85 10.08
C LYS A 154 -13.78 2.36 10.13
N ILE A 155 -12.78 3.22 9.90
CA ILE A 155 -11.37 2.85 10.03
C ILE A 155 -11.02 2.38 11.45
N VAL A 156 -11.63 2.99 12.48
CA VAL A 156 -11.44 2.61 13.89
C VAL A 156 -12.01 1.22 14.15
N VAL A 157 -13.23 0.98 13.62
CA VAL A 157 -13.89 -0.33 13.73
C VAL A 157 -13.05 -1.39 13.03
N ALA A 158 -12.55 -1.09 11.82
CA ALA A 158 -11.68 -2.00 11.07
C ALA A 158 -10.40 -2.37 11.83
N VAL A 159 -9.67 -1.37 12.36
CA VAL A 159 -8.45 -1.63 13.16
C VAL A 159 -8.79 -2.45 14.40
N THR A 160 -9.87 -2.12 15.10
CA THR A 160 -10.31 -2.85 16.29
C THR A 160 -10.67 -4.29 15.94
N ASN A 161 -11.38 -4.53 14.83
CA ASN A 161 -11.73 -5.89 14.40
C ASN A 161 -10.48 -6.69 14.03
N LEU A 162 -9.56 -6.11 13.27
CA LEU A 162 -8.32 -6.77 12.88
C LEU A 162 -7.48 -7.16 14.09
N THR A 163 -7.35 -6.28 15.08
CA THR A 163 -6.53 -6.53 16.27
C THR A 163 -7.18 -7.50 17.25
N SER A 164 -8.50 -7.38 17.49
CA SER A 164 -9.17 -8.17 18.51
C SER A 164 -9.64 -9.54 18.02
N ASN A 165 -10.14 -9.60 16.78
CA ASN A 165 -10.78 -10.79 16.23
C ASN A 165 -9.92 -11.56 15.23
N CYS A 166 -9.04 -10.86 14.48
CA CYS A 166 -8.28 -11.48 13.40
C CYS A 166 -6.82 -11.79 13.77
N LEU A 167 -6.19 -11.02 14.66
CA LEU A 167 -4.79 -11.20 15.05
C LEU A 167 -4.66 -12.29 16.14
N ALA A 168 -3.74 -13.24 15.93
CA ALA A 168 -3.45 -14.30 16.89
C ALA A 168 -2.66 -13.74 18.10
N PRO A 169 -2.68 -14.41 19.27
CA PRO A 169 -1.77 -14.11 20.37
C PRO A 169 -0.31 -14.16 19.88
N HIS A 170 0.49 -13.14 20.24
CA HIS A 170 1.85 -12.93 19.75
C HIS A 170 1.97 -12.63 18.25
N GLY A 171 0.84 -12.38 17.57
CA GLY A 171 0.83 -11.95 16.17
C GLY A 171 1.25 -10.50 16.01
N VAL A 172 1.60 -10.14 14.78
CA VAL A 172 1.97 -8.77 14.40
C VAL A 172 1.06 -8.23 13.32
N MET A 173 0.58 -6.99 13.48
CA MET A 173 -0.08 -6.26 12.40
C MET A 173 0.78 -5.07 12.00
N LEU A 174 1.09 -4.97 10.71
CA LEU A 174 1.80 -3.85 10.09
C LEU A 174 0.87 -3.13 9.13
N VAL A 175 0.72 -1.84 9.33
CA VAL A 175 -0.15 -0.98 8.53
C VAL A 175 0.66 0.18 7.98
N THR A 176 0.47 0.51 6.71
CA THR A 176 1.00 1.72 6.12
C THR A 176 -0.14 2.61 5.65
N VAL A 177 -0.09 3.89 6.01
CA VAL A 177 -1.14 4.87 5.69
C VAL A 177 -0.49 6.17 5.18
N PRO A 178 -0.86 6.65 3.98
CA PRO A 178 -0.46 7.96 3.49
C PRO A 178 -1.15 9.07 4.29
N LEU A 179 -0.37 10.00 4.83
CA LEU A 179 -0.89 11.16 5.53
C LEU A 179 -1.38 12.22 4.55
N GLY A 180 -2.43 12.93 4.92
CA GLY A 180 -3.07 13.95 4.10
C GLY A 180 -4.10 13.41 3.09
N TYR A 181 -4.35 12.09 3.08
CA TYR A 181 -5.39 11.46 2.28
C TYR A 181 -6.72 11.37 3.05
N ASN A 182 -6.72 10.63 4.16
CA ASN A 182 -7.86 10.53 5.06
C ASN A 182 -7.68 11.50 6.22
N THR A 183 -8.34 12.66 6.14
CA THR A 183 -8.17 13.73 7.13
C THR A 183 -8.73 13.37 8.51
N TYR A 184 -9.69 12.46 8.61
CA TYR A 184 -10.17 11.95 9.89
C TYR A 184 -9.08 11.13 10.59
N PHE A 185 -8.40 10.24 9.85
CA PHE A 185 -7.28 9.47 10.40
C PHE A 185 -6.15 10.39 10.88
N ASP A 186 -5.79 11.40 10.08
CA ASP A 186 -4.77 12.39 10.44
C ASP A 186 -5.14 13.15 11.71
N GLU A 187 -6.41 13.53 11.86
CA GLU A 187 -6.93 14.20 13.05
C GLU A 187 -6.83 13.29 14.29
N GLN A 188 -7.18 12.02 14.16
CA GLN A 188 -7.06 11.06 15.27
C GLN A 188 -5.59 10.87 15.67
N LEU A 189 -4.66 10.79 14.72
CA LEU A 189 -3.23 10.75 15.02
C LEU A 189 -2.77 11.99 15.77
N SER A 190 -3.24 13.19 15.39
CA SER A 190 -2.91 14.46 16.03
C SER A 190 -3.40 14.54 17.49
N LYS A 191 -4.52 13.90 17.78
CA LYS A 191 -5.10 13.79 19.13
C LYS A 191 -4.42 12.73 20.00
N GLY A 192 -3.40 12.05 19.48
CA GLY A 192 -2.67 11.02 20.21
C GLY A 192 -3.38 9.68 20.28
N SER A 193 -4.37 9.43 19.38
CA SER A 193 -5.06 8.14 19.32
C SER A 193 -4.08 6.99 19.16
N SER A 194 -4.25 5.95 19.98
CA SER A 194 -3.34 4.81 20.08
C SER A 194 -3.81 3.62 19.27
N TYR A 195 -4.20 3.83 17.99
CA TYR A 195 -4.54 2.70 17.13
C TYR A 195 -3.40 1.70 16.94
N PHE A 196 -2.16 2.19 17.05
CA PHE A 196 -0.96 1.39 16.92
C PHE A 196 -0.08 1.57 18.15
N LEU A 197 0.55 0.47 18.62
CA LEU A 197 1.50 0.50 19.73
C LEU A 197 2.77 1.26 19.34
N GLU A 198 3.25 1.00 18.12
CA GLU A 198 4.40 1.70 17.57
C GLU A 198 3.98 2.48 16.33
N LYS A 199 4.49 3.68 16.18
CA LYS A 199 4.25 4.55 15.02
C LYS A 199 5.57 5.11 14.52
N TYR A 200 5.83 4.92 13.23
CA TYR A 200 6.98 5.48 12.54
C TYR A 200 6.49 6.38 11.42
N PHE A 201 7.08 7.55 11.30
CA PHE A 201 6.68 8.52 10.29
C PHE A 201 7.78 8.67 9.25
N PHE A 202 7.37 8.79 8.00
CA PHE A 202 8.27 9.04 6.89
C PHE A 202 7.84 10.27 6.14
N LYS A 203 8.83 11.07 5.73
CA LYS A 203 8.66 12.24 4.88
C LYS A 203 9.39 12.02 3.56
N ARG A 204 8.70 12.31 2.46
CA ARG A 204 9.33 12.38 1.15
C ARG A 204 10.11 13.69 1.06
N ILE A 205 11.43 13.58 0.86
CA ILE A 205 12.36 14.71 0.95
C ILE A 205 12.80 15.24 -0.41
N SER A 206 12.41 14.59 -1.52
CA SER A 206 12.80 15.05 -2.86
C SER A 206 11.84 14.56 -3.95
N SER A 207 11.87 15.26 -5.09
CA SER A 207 11.20 14.84 -6.33
C SER A 207 11.71 13.49 -6.88
N LYS A 208 12.89 13.05 -6.43
CA LYS A 208 13.48 11.75 -6.76
C LYS A 208 13.00 10.62 -5.88
N ASN A 209 11.89 10.82 -5.16
CA ASN A 209 11.25 9.82 -4.30
C ASN A 209 12.16 9.26 -3.20
N GLN A 210 12.97 10.13 -2.60
CA GLN A 210 13.77 9.81 -1.42
C GLN A 210 12.94 10.03 -0.16
N TRP A 211 13.06 9.12 0.79
CA TRP A 211 12.29 9.11 2.01
C TRP A 211 13.20 9.12 3.25
N LYS A 212 12.77 9.80 4.29
CA LYS A 212 13.47 9.87 5.57
C LYS A 212 12.49 9.59 6.68
N GLN A 213 12.87 8.72 7.62
CA GLN A 213 12.16 8.57 8.88
C GLN A 213 12.35 9.84 9.71
N VAL A 214 11.26 10.35 10.26
CA VAL A 214 11.18 11.63 10.97
C VAL A 214 10.22 11.53 12.13
N ASP A 215 10.15 12.55 12.95
CA ASP A 215 9.15 12.66 14.00
C ASP A 215 7.80 13.13 13.46
N TYR A 216 6.72 12.89 14.22
CA TYR A 216 5.36 13.28 13.81
C TYR A 216 5.25 14.76 13.45
N VAL A 217 5.93 15.64 14.21
CA VAL A 217 5.91 17.10 13.97
C VAL A 217 6.35 17.49 12.57
N ASP A 218 7.25 16.71 11.94
CA ASP A 218 7.77 16.98 10.60
C ASP A 218 6.79 16.62 9.47
N VAL A 219 5.77 15.84 9.79
CA VAL A 219 4.74 15.36 8.86
C VAL A 219 3.34 15.83 9.22
N ALA A 220 3.16 16.49 10.37
CA ALA A 220 1.88 17.06 10.78
C ALA A 220 1.41 18.07 9.72
N GLY A 221 0.15 17.90 9.26
CA GLY A 221 -0.42 18.73 8.20
C GLY A 221 0.10 18.45 6.80
N ALA A 222 0.78 17.33 6.56
CA ALA A 222 1.14 16.88 5.23
C ALA A 222 -0.12 16.78 4.34
N LYS A 223 0.06 17.02 3.04
CA LYS A 223 -1.01 16.94 2.05
C LYS A 223 -0.67 15.86 1.03
N PHE A 224 -1.66 15.04 0.70
CA PHE A 224 -1.57 14.13 -0.43
C PHE A 224 -1.44 14.93 -1.73
N ASP A 225 -0.68 14.42 -2.69
CA ASP A 225 -0.37 15.10 -3.98
C ASP A 225 0.38 16.43 -3.88
N GLN A 226 0.90 16.82 -2.72
CA GLN A 226 1.64 18.09 -2.53
C GLN A 226 2.84 17.92 -1.59
N PRO A 227 4.05 18.38 -1.97
CA PRO A 227 4.43 19.05 -3.22
C PRO A 227 4.66 18.10 -4.40
N TYR A 228 4.67 16.79 -4.17
CA TYR A 228 4.84 15.74 -5.19
C TYR A 228 3.58 14.91 -5.31
N ASN A 229 3.32 14.35 -6.50
CA ASN A 229 2.20 13.44 -6.73
C ASN A 229 2.27 12.23 -5.79
N ASN A 230 1.12 11.73 -5.36
CA ASN A 230 0.90 10.67 -4.38
C ASN A 230 1.32 11.09 -2.95
N ALA A 231 1.62 10.15 -2.08
CA ALA A 231 1.97 10.45 -0.70
C ALA A 231 3.29 11.23 -0.57
N ASN A 232 3.28 12.21 0.33
CA ASN A 232 4.45 13.01 0.70
C ASN A 232 4.86 12.77 2.16
N ALA A 233 4.01 12.11 2.91
CA ALA A 233 4.25 11.61 4.24
C ALA A 233 3.49 10.31 4.48
N MET A 234 4.05 9.44 5.32
CA MET A 234 3.50 8.12 5.65
C MET A 234 3.51 7.91 7.15
N CYS A 235 2.48 7.25 7.65
CA CYS A 235 2.50 6.60 8.95
C CYS A 235 2.66 5.09 8.75
N ILE A 236 3.61 4.49 9.44
CA ILE A 236 3.77 3.05 9.55
C ILE A 236 3.37 2.68 10.97
N GLY A 237 2.26 1.96 11.11
CA GLY A 237 1.72 1.52 12.38
C GLY A 237 2.00 0.04 12.62
N ILE A 238 2.40 -0.31 13.84
CA ILE A 238 2.64 -1.69 14.26
C ILE A 238 1.83 -1.99 15.51
N VAL A 239 1.18 -3.14 15.52
CA VAL A 239 0.50 -3.71 16.68
C VAL A 239 1.06 -5.10 16.95
N HIS A 240 1.35 -5.40 18.21
CA HIS A 240 1.66 -6.73 18.71
C HIS A 240 0.50 -7.18 19.62
N ALA A 241 -0.03 -8.41 19.42
CA ALA A 241 -1.10 -8.98 20.23
C ALA A 241 -0.55 -9.76 21.44
#